data_cf0d4d0070f8e9d721105ce3c742cbf6
#
_entry.id   cf0d4d0070f8e9d721105ce3c742cbf6
#
_cell.length_a   1.000
_cell.length_b   1.000
_cell.length_c   1.000
_cell.angle_alpha   90.00
_cell.angle_beta   90.00
_cell.angle_gamma   90.00
#
_symmetry.space_group_name_H-M   'P 1'
#
loop_
_entity.id
_entity.type
_entity.pdbx_description
1 polymer ?
#
loop_
_entity_poly.entity_id
_entity_poly.type
_entity_poly.pdbx_seq_one_letter_code
_entity_poly.pdbx_strand_id
1 'polypeptide(L)'
;KLELLSLLENFADSRIKDVGIIFRSICIKSSPEKILKDLKEQLRKYKDVFDNKNDSICQLVKAPNALQKAYIEWDKFDDPDIIKVKGCFDNFSVWEQILALRSEIVDLPSGGNLIIEKTQAFVAIDINTSKNSSLNSALNVNIEAVKEIPRQLRLRGLGGKVIIEFGPLSKKYRKKIEETLILNSLSSDKLR
;
A
#
# COMPACT_ATOMS: atom_id res chain seq x y z
N LYS A 1 20.29 -9.17 6.73
CA LYS A 1 19.95 -10.42 7.45
C LYS A 1 20.89 -10.63 8.65
N LEU A 2 22.23 -10.50 8.47
CA LEU A 2 23.22 -10.65 9.55
C LEU A 2 23.00 -9.62 10.67
N GLU A 3 22.76 -8.37 10.34
CA GLU A 3 22.46 -7.30 11.32
C GLU A 3 21.24 -7.60 12.18
N LEU A 4 20.17 -8.17 11.59
CA LEU A 4 18.97 -8.55 12.32
C LEU A 4 19.21 -9.74 13.27
N LEU A 5 20.09 -10.65 12.91
CA LEU A 5 20.50 -11.76 13.79
C LEU A 5 21.33 -11.26 14.96
N SER A 6 22.28 -10.34 14.73
CA SER A 6 23.09 -9.74 15.80
C SER A 6 22.25 -8.92 16.78
N LEU A 7 21.15 -8.30 16.31
CA LEU A 7 20.19 -7.63 17.19
C LEU A 7 19.49 -8.61 18.14
N LEU A 8 19.16 -9.83 17.67
CA LEU A 8 18.56 -10.88 18.51
C LEU A 8 19.56 -11.44 19.52
N GLU A 9 20.80 -11.66 19.12
CA GLU A 9 21.87 -12.19 20.00
C GLU A 9 22.15 -11.22 21.16
N ASN A 10 22.06 -9.91 20.90
CA ASN A 10 22.25 -8.86 21.91
C ASN A 10 20.99 -8.58 22.74
N PHE A 11 19.86 -9.20 22.40
CA PHE A 11 18.61 -9.01 23.12
C PHE A 11 18.54 -9.96 24.33
N ALA A 12 18.70 -9.41 25.53
CA ALA A 12 18.79 -10.15 26.78
C ALA A 12 17.46 -10.73 27.30
N ASP A 13 16.58 -11.20 26.44
CA ASP A 13 15.30 -11.80 26.85
C ASP A 13 15.33 -13.31 26.64
N SER A 14 15.32 -14.07 27.73
CA SER A 14 15.38 -15.53 27.71
C SER A 14 14.25 -16.21 26.92
N ARG A 15 13.13 -15.53 26.72
CA ARG A 15 11.95 -16.03 25.98
C ARG A 15 12.21 -16.18 24.48
N ILE A 16 13.22 -15.53 23.93
CA ILE A 16 13.60 -15.65 22.51
C ILE A 16 14.02 -17.08 22.17
N LYS A 17 14.53 -17.83 23.13
CA LYS A 17 14.99 -19.21 22.91
C LYS A 17 13.85 -20.17 22.61
N ASP A 18 12.64 -19.85 23.07
CA ASP A 18 11.48 -20.74 23.01
C ASP A 18 10.47 -20.34 21.91
N VAL A 19 10.74 -19.26 21.18
CA VAL A 19 9.81 -18.72 20.16
C VAL A 19 10.50 -18.55 18.81
N GLY A 20 9.78 -18.85 17.73
CA GLY A 20 10.19 -18.52 16.38
C GLY A 20 9.92 -17.05 16.05
N ILE A 21 10.91 -16.35 15.49
CA ILE A 21 10.79 -14.93 15.11
C ILE A 21 10.88 -14.80 13.59
N ILE A 22 9.90 -14.12 13.00
CA ILE A 22 9.87 -13.80 11.58
C ILE A 22 9.98 -12.29 11.41
N PHE A 23 11.09 -11.84 10.82
CA PHE A 23 11.25 -10.44 10.42
C PHE A 23 10.53 -10.18 9.10
N ARG A 24 9.61 -9.24 9.11
CA ARG A 24 8.92 -8.78 7.89
C ARG A 24 9.82 -7.84 7.08
N SER A 25 9.53 -7.69 5.79
CA SER A 25 10.30 -6.85 4.87
C SER A 25 10.44 -5.39 5.31
N ILE A 26 9.52 -4.88 6.11
CA ILE A 26 9.57 -3.52 6.68
C ILE A 26 10.78 -3.32 7.61
N CYS A 27 11.24 -4.38 8.29
CA CYS A 27 12.42 -4.33 9.16
C CYS A 27 13.71 -3.94 8.43
N ILE A 28 13.79 -4.16 7.11
CA ILE A 28 14.98 -3.82 6.31
C ILE A 28 15.28 -2.31 6.33
N LYS A 29 14.23 -1.49 6.49
CA LYS A 29 14.33 -0.02 6.47
C LYS A 29 14.07 0.64 7.81
N SER A 30 13.78 -0.16 8.84
CA SER A 30 13.49 0.33 10.19
C SER A 30 14.78 0.45 11.01
N SER A 31 14.84 1.43 11.93
CA SER A 31 15.96 1.54 12.84
C SER A 31 15.99 0.37 13.84
N PRO A 32 17.18 -0.02 14.34
CA PRO A 32 17.33 -1.07 15.35
C PRO A 32 16.45 -0.86 16.58
N GLU A 33 16.30 0.38 17.04
CA GLU A 33 15.50 0.74 18.22
C GLU A 33 14.01 0.47 17.98
N LYS A 34 13.50 0.82 16.79
CA LYS A 34 12.10 0.54 16.40
C LYS A 34 11.84 -0.97 16.34
N ILE A 35 12.77 -1.74 15.76
CA ILE A 35 12.67 -3.21 15.68
C ILE A 35 12.65 -3.84 17.08
N LEU A 36 13.56 -3.41 17.97
CA LEU A 36 13.62 -3.91 19.34
C LEU A 36 12.38 -3.52 20.17
N LYS A 37 11.85 -2.32 19.96
CA LYS A 37 10.62 -1.88 20.61
C LYS A 37 9.42 -2.75 20.19
N ASP A 38 9.25 -3.02 18.89
CA ASP A 38 8.20 -3.89 18.38
C ASP A 38 8.37 -5.33 18.90
N LEU A 39 9.59 -5.86 18.87
CA LEU A 39 9.91 -7.19 19.40
C LEU A 39 9.49 -7.32 20.87
N LYS A 40 9.82 -6.34 21.72
CA LYS A 40 9.42 -6.32 23.13
C LYS A 40 7.90 -6.36 23.28
N GLU A 41 7.18 -5.60 22.45
CA GLU A 41 5.72 -5.56 22.47
C GLU A 41 5.12 -6.91 22.03
N GLN A 42 5.65 -7.53 20.98
CA GLN A 42 5.17 -8.84 20.53
C GLN A 42 5.44 -9.94 21.58
N LEU A 43 6.62 -9.93 22.21
CA LEU A 43 6.93 -10.87 23.30
C LEU A 43 6.01 -10.68 24.52
N ARG A 44 5.65 -9.43 24.85
CA ARG A 44 4.67 -9.17 25.89
C ARG A 44 3.29 -9.77 25.53
N LYS A 45 2.78 -9.51 24.32
CA LYS A 45 1.53 -10.10 23.85
C LYS A 45 1.56 -11.63 23.85
N TYR A 46 2.67 -12.21 23.43
CA TYR A 46 2.88 -13.66 23.50
C TYR A 46 2.71 -14.17 24.93
N LYS A 47 3.39 -13.53 25.90
CA LYS A 47 3.26 -13.86 27.31
C LYS A 47 1.83 -13.75 27.81
N ASP A 48 1.15 -12.63 27.52
CA ASP A 48 -0.23 -12.40 27.91
C ASP A 48 -1.18 -13.53 27.42
N VAL A 49 -0.93 -14.09 26.22
CA VAL A 49 -1.68 -15.22 25.66
C VAL A 49 -1.41 -16.51 26.44
N PHE A 50 -0.16 -16.79 26.82
CA PHE A 50 0.21 -18.04 27.48
C PHE A 50 -0.09 -18.04 28.98
N ASP A 51 0.00 -16.89 29.64
CA ASP A 51 -0.28 -16.76 31.08
C ASP A 51 -1.79 -16.74 31.36
N ASN A 52 -2.64 -16.27 30.40
CA ASN A 52 -4.08 -16.25 30.51
C ASN A 52 -4.74 -17.55 30.02
N LYS A 53 -4.32 -18.69 30.53
CA LYS A 53 -4.97 -19.99 30.27
C LYS A 53 -6.25 -20.10 31.12
N ASN A 54 -7.27 -19.36 30.75
CA ASN A 54 -8.59 -19.54 31.31
C ASN A 54 -9.41 -20.54 30.48
N ASP A 55 -10.09 -21.48 31.12
CA ASP A 55 -10.95 -22.48 30.46
C ASP A 55 -12.23 -21.85 29.82
N SER A 56 -12.46 -20.56 30.00
CA SER A 56 -13.57 -19.82 29.41
C SER A 56 -13.17 -19.13 28.09
N ILE A 57 -14.13 -19.04 27.17
CA ILE A 57 -13.97 -18.30 25.92
C ILE A 57 -13.76 -16.82 26.24
N CYS A 58 -12.58 -16.27 25.92
CA CYS A 58 -12.25 -14.88 26.15
C CYS A 58 -11.38 -14.31 25.02
N GLN A 59 -11.32 -12.99 24.91
CA GLN A 59 -10.42 -12.31 23.99
C GLN A 59 -9.01 -12.25 24.58
N LEU A 60 -8.08 -13.02 24.05
CA LEU A 60 -6.68 -13.06 24.52
C LEU A 60 -5.87 -11.81 24.07
N VAL A 61 -6.05 -11.39 22.82
CA VAL A 61 -5.36 -10.21 22.26
C VAL A 61 -6.34 -9.34 21.51
N LYS A 62 -6.34 -8.05 21.80
CA LYS A 62 -7.14 -7.07 21.06
C LYS A 62 -6.46 -6.76 19.71
N ALA A 63 -7.21 -6.87 18.62
CA ALA A 63 -6.73 -6.46 17.30
C ALA A 63 -6.37 -4.96 17.29
N PRO A 64 -5.36 -4.53 16.53
CA PRO A 64 -5.04 -3.13 16.38
C PRO A 64 -6.23 -2.36 15.77
N ASN A 65 -6.50 -1.18 16.30
CA ASN A 65 -7.50 -0.28 15.72
C ASN A 65 -7.00 0.31 14.39
N ALA A 66 -7.87 1.04 13.66
CA ALA A 66 -7.55 1.59 12.35
C ALA A 66 -6.30 2.49 12.36
N LEU A 67 -6.15 3.33 13.39
CA LEU A 67 -4.99 4.21 13.54
C LEU A 67 -3.70 3.40 13.78
N GLN A 68 -3.76 2.39 14.66
CA GLN A 68 -2.63 1.51 14.92
C GLN A 68 -2.23 0.72 13.66
N LYS A 69 -3.23 0.25 12.88
CA LYS A 69 -2.95 -0.40 11.58
C LYS A 69 -2.27 0.56 10.61
N ALA A 70 -2.75 1.80 10.51
CA ALA A 70 -2.14 2.81 9.66
C ALA A 70 -0.68 3.06 10.04
N TYR A 71 -0.35 3.16 11.32
CA TYR A 71 1.03 3.27 11.78
C TYR A 71 1.88 2.04 11.41
N ILE A 72 1.36 0.83 11.59
CA ILE A 72 2.08 -0.40 11.26
C ILE A 72 2.34 -0.50 9.74
N GLU A 73 1.37 -0.11 8.93
CA GLU A 73 1.45 -0.24 7.47
C GLU A 73 2.21 0.92 6.83
N TRP A 74 2.13 2.11 7.41
CA TRP A 74 2.64 3.36 6.82
C TRP A 74 3.73 4.05 7.64
N ASP A 75 4.33 3.38 8.61
CA ASP A 75 5.47 3.86 9.42
C ASP A 75 6.75 4.17 8.59
N LYS A 76 6.63 4.18 7.26
CA LYS A 76 7.68 4.64 6.35
C LYS A 76 7.79 6.16 6.29
N PHE A 77 6.81 6.87 6.80
CA PHE A 77 6.83 8.30 6.92
C PHE A 77 7.38 8.62 8.31
N ASP A 78 8.61 9.10 8.36
CA ASP A 78 9.19 9.65 9.57
C ASP A 78 8.29 10.81 10.02
N ASP A 79 7.41 10.54 10.96
CA ASP A 79 6.44 11.47 11.52
C ASP A 79 5.30 11.89 10.58
N PRO A 80 4.30 11.02 10.35
CA PRO A 80 3.12 11.41 9.59
C PRO A 80 2.39 12.53 10.34
N ASP A 81 2.14 13.64 9.66
CA ASP A 81 1.28 14.70 10.16
C ASP A 81 -0.12 14.15 10.44
N ILE A 82 -0.40 13.86 11.71
CA ILE A 82 -1.71 13.37 12.12
C ILE A 82 -2.60 14.56 12.45
N ILE A 83 -3.54 14.82 11.56
CA ILE A 83 -4.51 15.88 11.74
C ILE A 83 -5.69 15.33 12.54
N LYS A 84 -5.91 15.86 13.76
CA LYS A 84 -7.01 15.51 14.66
C LYS A 84 -7.92 16.71 14.86
N VAL A 85 -8.69 17.05 13.85
CA VAL A 85 -9.64 18.16 13.88
C VAL A 85 -11.04 17.63 13.59
N LYS A 86 -12.05 18.16 14.30
CA LYS A 86 -13.46 17.84 13.98
C LYS A 86 -13.77 18.30 12.55
N GLY A 87 -14.38 17.42 11.75
CA GLY A 87 -14.68 17.71 10.34
C GLY A 87 -13.47 17.66 9.41
N CYS A 88 -12.34 17.02 9.80
CA CYS A 88 -11.15 16.95 8.96
C CYS A 88 -11.44 16.28 7.60
N PHE A 89 -12.35 15.31 7.52
CA PHE A 89 -12.69 14.66 6.25
C PHE A 89 -13.37 15.62 5.27
N ASP A 90 -14.23 16.51 5.78
CA ASP A 90 -14.87 17.55 4.96
C ASP A 90 -13.85 18.65 4.58
N ASN A 91 -13.06 19.12 5.55
CA ASN A 91 -12.07 20.17 5.33
C ASN A 91 -10.98 19.80 4.31
N PHE A 92 -10.67 18.50 4.18
CA PHE A 92 -9.68 17.98 3.23
C PHE A 92 -10.30 17.23 2.05
N SER A 93 -11.61 17.37 1.83
CA SER A 93 -12.36 16.71 0.74
C SER A 93 -12.09 15.19 0.66
N VAL A 94 -11.97 14.54 1.82
CA VAL A 94 -11.70 13.10 1.87
C VAL A 94 -12.93 12.31 1.43
N TRP A 95 -14.13 12.78 1.80
CA TRP A 95 -15.37 12.12 1.39
C TRP A 95 -15.58 12.16 -0.12
N GLU A 96 -15.30 13.28 -0.76
CA GLU A 96 -15.36 13.44 -2.22
C GLU A 96 -14.39 12.49 -2.91
N GLN A 97 -13.17 12.34 -2.37
CA GLN A 97 -12.18 11.39 -2.89
C GLN A 97 -12.65 9.93 -2.74
N ILE A 98 -13.25 9.57 -1.59
CA ILE A 98 -13.82 8.24 -1.36
C ILE A 98 -14.98 7.96 -2.32
N LEU A 99 -15.85 8.93 -2.53
CA LEU A 99 -16.97 8.81 -3.47
C LEU A 99 -16.49 8.67 -4.93
N ALA A 100 -15.47 9.42 -5.31
CA ALA A 100 -14.86 9.32 -6.63
C ALA A 100 -14.29 7.92 -6.93
N LEU A 101 -13.82 7.18 -5.92
CA LEU A 101 -13.36 5.80 -6.09
C LEU A 101 -14.49 4.81 -6.45
N ARG A 102 -15.75 5.19 -6.31
CA ARG A 102 -16.89 4.36 -6.73
C ARG A 102 -17.20 4.49 -8.22
N SER A 103 -16.72 5.55 -8.86
CA SER A 103 -16.83 5.72 -10.32
C SER A 103 -15.85 4.79 -11.02
N GLU A 104 -16.26 4.18 -12.12
CA GLU A 104 -15.36 3.40 -12.99
C GLU A 104 -14.43 4.33 -13.78
N ILE A 105 -14.82 5.59 -13.96
CA ILE A 105 -14.09 6.59 -14.74
C ILE A 105 -13.18 7.40 -13.82
N VAL A 106 -11.94 7.58 -14.25
CA VAL A 106 -10.93 8.42 -13.59
C VAL A 106 -10.38 9.40 -14.62
N ASP A 107 -10.67 10.66 -14.45
CA ASP A 107 -10.15 11.71 -15.33
C ASP A 107 -8.63 11.90 -15.15
N LEU A 108 -7.95 12.16 -16.26
CA LEU A 108 -6.52 12.44 -16.30
C LEU A 108 -6.25 13.92 -16.62
N PRO A 109 -5.16 14.50 -16.06
CA PRO A 109 -4.86 15.94 -16.22
C PRO A 109 -4.75 16.41 -17.66
N SER A 110 -4.24 15.59 -18.58
CA SER A 110 -4.12 15.92 -20.00
C SER A 110 -5.42 15.78 -20.80
N GLY A 111 -6.58 15.53 -20.15
CA GLY A 111 -7.89 15.49 -20.80
C GLY A 111 -8.27 14.13 -21.39
N GLY A 112 -7.62 13.04 -20.95
CA GLY A 112 -8.06 11.68 -21.15
C GLY A 112 -8.69 11.12 -19.87
N ASN A 113 -9.09 9.86 -19.90
CA ASN A 113 -9.58 9.15 -18.72
C ASN A 113 -9.20 7.68 -18.73
N LEU A 114 -9.27 7.06 -17.55
CA LEU A 114 -9.21 5.61 -17.36
C LEU A 114 -10.64 5.12 -17.13
N ILE A 115 -10.96 3.97 -17.71
CA ILE A 115 -12.13 3.19 -17.31
C ILE A 115 -11.62 1.92 -16.63
N ILE A 116 -12.01 1.71 -15.36
CA ILE A 116 -11.53 0.59 -14.54
C ILE A 116 -12.71 -0.30 -14.19
N GLU A 117 -12.76 -1.48 -14.77
CA GLU A 117 -13.84 -2.45 -14.60
C GLU A 117 -13.32 -3.72 -13.93
N LYS A 118 -14.02 -4.15 -12.89
CA LYS A 118 -13.76 -5.43 -12.25
C LYS A 118 -14.65 -6.51 -12.85
N THR A 119 -14.05 -7.44 -13.58
CA THR A 119 -14.73 -8.65 -14.06
C THR A 119 -14.55 -9.82 -13.08
N GLN A 120 -15.15 -10.97 -13.36
CA GLN A 120 -14.96 -12.16 -12.55
C GLN A 120 -13.53 -12.72 -12.63
N ALA A 121 -12.85 -12.55 -13.76
CA ALA A 121 -11.56 -13.20 -14.04
C ALA A 121 -10.35 -12.25 -13.95
N PHE A 122 -10.56 -10.95 -14.14
CA PHE A 122 -9.50 -9.95 -14.18
C PHE A 122 -10.05 -8.54 -13.97
N VAL A 123 -9.16 -7.59 -13.80
CA VAL A 123 -9.48 -6.15 -13.87
C VAL A 123 -9.15 -5.65 -15.27
N ALA A 124 -10.14 -5.09 -15.97
CA ALA A 124 -9.95 -4.43 -17.26
C ALA A 124 -9.71 -2.93 -17.03
N ILE A 125 -8.73 -2.38 -17.71
CA ILE A 125 -8.44 -0.94 -17.70
C ILE A 125 -8.31 -0.47 -19.14
N ASP A 126 -9.18 0.47 -19.53
CA ASP A 126 -9.13 1.14 -20.83
C ASP A 126 -8.64 2.58 -20.67
N ILE A 127 -7.70 3.00 -21.53
CA ILE A 127 -7.11 4.33 -21.51
C ILE A 127 -7.65 5.12 -22.71
N ASN A 128 -8.59 6.02 -22.44
CA ASN A 128 -9.19 6.87 -23.45
C ASN A 128 -8.43 8.19 -23.59
N THR A 129 -8.02 8.50 -24.82
CA THR A 129 -7.49 9.81 -25.18
C THR A 129 -8.58 10.67 -25.79
N SER A 130 -8.54 11.99 -25.61
CA SER A 130 -9.54 12.87 -26.23
C SER A 130 -9.52 12.74 -27.76
N LYS A 131 -10.71 12.85 -28.40
CA LYS A 131 -10.92 12.60 -29.84
C LYS A 131 -10.04 13.44 -30.79
N ASN A 132 -9.51 14.58 -30.32
CA ASN A 132 -8.65 15.50 -31.10
C ASN A 132 -7.19 15.49 -30.66
N SER A 133 -6.74 14.44 -29.96
CA SER A 133 -5.38 14.40 -29.44
C SER A 133 -4.36 14.07 -30.52
N SER A 134 -3.29 14.88 -30.60
CA SER A 134 -2.11 14.53 -31.35
C SER A 134 -1.43 13.28 -30.75
N LEU A 135 -0.55 12.59 -31.50
CA LEU A 135 0.21 11.46 -30.98
C LEU A 135 1.03 11.80 -29.71
N ASN A 136 1.49 13.05 -29.59
CA ASN A 136 2.20 13.52 -28.39
C ASN A 136 1.22 13.70 -27.20
N SER A 137 0.01 14.16 -27.45
CA SER A 137 -1.04 14.24 -26.41
C SER A 137 -1.42 12.85 -25.94
N ALA A 138 -1.62 11.90 -26.85
CA ALA A 138 -1.90 10.50 -26.52
C ALA A 138 -0.76 9.86 -25.68
N LEU A 139 0.49 10.18 -25.99
CA LEU A 139 1.64 9.71 -25.18
C LEU A 139 1.58 10.25 -23.74
N ASN A 140 1.25 11.54 -23.56
CA ASN A 140 1.14 12.14 -22.23
C ASN A 140 0.02 11.47 -21.42
N VAL A 141 -1.14 11.24 -22.02
CA VAL A 141 -2.26 10.52 -21.38
C VAL A 141 -1.82 9.11 -20.94
N ASN A 142 -1.13 8.34 -21.80
CA ASN A 142 -0.63 7.03 -21.45
C ASN A 142 0.41 7.09 -20.29
N ILE A 143 1.28 8.12 -20.25
CA ILE A 143 2.24 8.30 -19.16
C ILE A 143 1.54 8.65 -17.84
N GLU A 144 0.50 9.49 -17.87
CA GLU A 144 -0.31 9.81 -16.70
C GLU A 144 -1.06 8.58 -16.21
N ALA A 145 -1.64 7.82 -17.13
CA ALA A 145 -2.35 6.58 -16.85
C ALA A 145 -1.48 5.58 -16.08
N VAL A 146 -0.26 5.29 -16.56
CA VAL A 146 0.62 4.32 -15.88
C VAL A 146 1.13 4.78 -14.52
N LYS A 147 1.06 6.06 -14.22
CA LYS A 147 1.34 6.59 -12.88
C LYS A 147 0.13 6.45 -11.95
N GLU A 148 -1.07 6.66 -12.49
CA GLU A 148 -2.32 6.65 -11.69
C GLU A 148 -2.87 5.22 -11.49
N ILE A 149 -2.73 4.31 -12.44
CA ILE A 149 -3.25 2.94 -12.35
C ILE A 149 -2.84 2.23 -11.05
N PRO A 150 -1.57 2.16 -10.63
CA PRO A 150 -1.18 1.49 -9.39
C PRO A 150 -1.85 2.11 -8.15
N ARG A 151 -2.02 3.44 -8.15
CA ARG A 151 -2.71 4.15 -7.08
C ARG A 151 -4.19 3.76 -7.02
N GLN A 152 -4.87 3.75 -8.16
CA GLN A 152 -6.29 3.39 -8.27
C GLN A 152 -6.54 1.94 -7.87
N LEU A 153 -5.72 1.00 -8.33
CA LEU A 153 -5.82 -0.40 -7.95
C LEU A 153 -5.70 -0.58 -6.43
N ARG A 154 -4.74 0.09 -5.80
CA ARG A 154 -4.55 0.04 -4.35
C ARG A 154 -5.73 0.64 -3.60
N LEU A 155 -6.18 1.85 -3.96
CA LEU A 155 -7.28 2.53 -3.28
C LEU A 155 -8.61 1.79 -3.39
N ARG A 156 -8.83 1.08 -4.50
CA ARG A 156 -10.02 0.25 -4.75
C ARG A 156 -9.89 -1.18 -4.21
N GLY A 157 -8.72 -1.56 -3.66
CA GLY A 157 -8.44 -2.92 -3.22
C GLY A 157 -8.51 -3.96 -4.35
N LEU A 158 -8.16 -3.56 -5.57
CA LEU A 158 -8.14 -4.42 -6.75
C LEU A 158 -6.78 -5.08 -6.93
N GLY A 159 -6.77 -6.38 -7.23
CA GLY A 159 -5.55 -7.15 -7.45
C GLY A 159 -5.78 -8.35 -8.35
N GLY A 160 -4.76 -9.19 -8.51
CA GLY A 160 -4.77 -10.34 -9.39
C GLY A 160 -4.36 -9.97 -10.82
N LYS A 161 -5.02 -10.58 -11.82
CA LYS A 161 -4.74 -10.30 -13.23
C LYS A 161 -5.33 -8.97 -13.64
N VAL A 162 -4.50 -8.07 -14.18
CA VAL A 162 -4.90 -6.77 -14.71
C VAL A 162 -4.57 -6.72 -16.21
N ILE A 163 -5.52 -6.33 -17.03
CA ILE A 163 -5.36 -6.12 -18.47
C ILE A 163 -5.52 -4.62 -18.74
N ILE A 164 -4.54 -4.02 -19.41
CA ILE A 164 -4.55 -2.59 -19.74
C ILE A 164 -4.56 -2.43 -21.24
N GLU A 165 -5.57 -1.77 -21.76
CA GLU A 165 -5.63 -1.30 -23.14
C GLU A 165 -5.11 0.13 -23.21
N PHE A 166 -4.01 0.32 -23.93
CA PHE A 166 -3.39 1.63 -24.09
C PHE A 166 -4.01 2.37 -25.26
N GLY A 167 -4.20 3.68 -25.09
CA GLY A 167 -4.52 4.57 -26.21
C GLY A 167 -3.41 4.54 -27.30
N PRO A 168 -3.64 5.23 -28.44
CA PRO A 168 -2.71 5.23 -29.57
C PRO A 168 -1.26 5.48 -29.14
N LEU A 169 -0.36 4.50 -29.37
CA LEU A 169 1.02 4.54 -28.89
C LEU A 169 2.00 4.07 -29.96
N SER A 170 2.95 4.93 -30.32
CA SER A 170 4.05 4.58 -31.23
C SER A 170 4.96 3.50 -30.62
N LYS A 171 5.39 2.53 -31.42
CA LYS A 171 6.26 1.41 -31.01
C LYS A 171 7.51 1.87 -30.20
N LYS A 172 8.11 3.01 -30.55
CA LYS A 172 9.31 3.55 -29.88
C LYS A 172 9.09 3.91 -28.41
N TYR A 173 7.84 4.18 -28.00
CA TYR A 173 7.52 4.58 -26.62
C TYR A 173 7.02 3.42 -25.73
N ARG A 174 6.72 2.23 -26.31
CA ARG A 174 6.19 1.08 -25.55
C ARG A 174 7.08 0.71 -24.38
N LYS A 175 8.38 0.54 -24.65
CA LYS A 175 9.35 0.18 -23.60
C LYS A 175 9.39 1.19 -22.46
N LYS A 176 9.35 2.50 -22.78
CA LYS A 176 9.32 3.56 -21.78
C LYS A 176 8.05 3.49 -20.91
N ILE A 177 6.90 3.19 -21.49
CA ILE A 177 5.63 3.04 -20.78
C ILE A 177 5.69 1.83 -19.84
N GLU A 178 6.18 0.67 -20.31
CA GLU A 178 6.34 -0.53 -19.49
C GLU A 178 7.29 -0.29 -18.30
N GLU A 179 8.44 0.30 -18.53
CA GLU A 179 9.40 0.66 -17.47
C GLU A 179 8.77 1.61 -16.45
N THR A 180 8.02 2.61 -16.91
CA THR A 180 7.33 3.56 -16.04
C THR A 180 6.26 2.86 -15.20
N LEU A 181 5.47 1.96 -15.78
CA LEU A 181 4.45 1.18 -15.06
C LEU A 181 5.09 0.30 -13.98
N ILE A 182 6.17 -0.43 -14.32
CA ILE A 182 6.89 -1.29 -13.37
C ILE A 182 7.44 -0.46 -12.21
N LEU A 183 8.09 0.67 -12.47
CA LEU A 183 8.64 1.54 -11.43
C LEU A 183 7.55 2.08 -10.49
N ASN A 184 6.41 2.51 -11.02
CA ASN A 184 5.30 3.00 -10.19
C ASN A 184 4.60 1.88 -9.41
N SER A 185 4.49 0.68 -9.99
CA SER A 185 3.96 -0.50 -9.28
C SER A 185 4.86 -0.88 -8.10
N LEU A 186 6.18 -0.95 -8.32
CA LEU A 186 7.16 -1.23 -7.26
C LEU A 186 7.22 -0.13 -6.18
N SER A 187 7.03 1.13 -6.56
CA SER A 187 6.95 2.23 -5.59
C SER A 187 5.68 2.17 -4.76
N SER A 188 4.57 1.74 -5.34
CA SER A 188 3.31 1.51 -4.61
C SER A 188 3.35 0.28 -3.71
N ASP A 189 4.12 -0.76 -4.06
CA ASP A 189 4.40 -1.92 -3.18
C ASP A 189 5.32 -1.57 -1.99
N LYS A 190 6.12 -0.52 -2.11
CA LYS A 190 6.89 0.02 -0.98
C LYS A 190 6.02 0.68 0.10
N LEU A 191 4.73 0.82 -0.15
CA LEU A 191 3.71 1.31 0.77
C LEU A 191 2.91 0.16 1.44
N ARG A 192 3.34 -1.09 1.24
CA ARG A 192 2.88 -2.26 2.00
C ARG A 192 3.83 -2.61 3.12
#